data_46ec7a71de50920db898e1e5519bbc9c
#
_entry.id   46ec7a71de50920db898e1e5519bbc9c
#
_cell.length_a   1.000
_cell.length_b   1.000
_cell.length_c   1.000
_cell.angle_alpha   90.00
_cell.angle_beta   90.00
_cell.angle_gamma   90.00
#
_symmetry.space_group_name_H-M   'P 1'
#
loop_
_entity.id
_entity.type
_entity.pdbx_description
1 polymer ?
#
loop_
_entity_poly.entity_id
_entity_poly.type
_entity_poly.pdbx_seq_one_letter_code
_entity_poly.pdbx_strand_id
1 'polypeptide(L)'
;MVEIKGGKKEQVIRTWYNENFTFYPTNTKMTELFEKIGHDVEMNISYGMLNGIMKDIKGETAGVEVEIQEATVAEVQNSVVEINQLDFPNFQLLQTGTFVDRLLSDHTEEGGLYTGTVNIVVGESGVGKSTVMLDVLANIKQANPDVNILYVSSEMTRNDIYFYKQKTPIIGDIPTLLMMDYIKTGNMDKVIEKVAFNGDYDVVLLDSFQDMVVKFKDVLGWKATYAETWLTNVMIDAADKMGIAVLAIQHLTKGGTYIGSTYLKHATTSMLEFRFDSEGGRYLEFSKNRRGGSQINKQLYYTLENGQIRYDQVRFEATQDFKKIESTEMDRKREAEDTFNKLFLGMGVSNQPEPSSEPEFEIIIPGEEKE
;
A
#
# COMPACT_ATOMS: atom_id res chain seq x y z
N MET A 1 -9.88 -33.84 25.55
CA MET A 1 -11.16 -33.27 26.08
C MET A 1 -10.77 -32.24 27.11
N VAL A 2 -10.85 -30.94 26.72
CA VAL A 2 -10.55 -29.86 27.66
C VAL A 2 -11.76 -29.72 28.58
N GLU A 3 -11.55 -29.83 29.87
CA GLU A 3 -12.58 -29.68 30.91
C GLU A 3 -13.07 -28.23 30.87
N ILE A 4 -14.29 -28.01 30.41
CA ILE A 4 -14.88 -26.65 30.30
C ILE A 4 -15.27 -26.23 31.72
N LYS A 5 -14.48 -25.31 32.31
CA LYS A 5 -14.79 -24.66 33.58
C LYS A 5 -15.75 -23.51 33.31
N GLY A 6 -16.87 -23.48 34.01
CA GLY A 6 -17.82 -22.36 33.99
C GLY A 6 -19.28 -22.81 34.04
N GLY A 7 -20.19 -21.90 34.39
CA GLY A 7 -21.64 -22.15 34.40
C GLY A 7 -22.20 -22.37 32.98
N LYS A 8 -23.44 -22.87 32.89
CA LYS A 8 -24.11 -23.22 31.61
C LYS A 8 -24.07 -22.06 30.57
N LYS A 9 -24.20 -20.81 31.03
CA LYS A 9 -24.14 -19.61 30.21
C LYS A 9 -22.76 -19.38 29.62
N GLU A 10 -21.73 -19.55 30.42
CA GLU A 10 -20.34 -19.41 29.99
C GLU A 10 -19.95 -20.50 29.00
N GLN A 11 -20.41 -21.72 29.17
CA GLN A 11 -20.20 -22.82 28.24
C GLN A 11 -20.79 -22.54 26.87
N VAL A 12 -22.03 -21.99 26.81
CA VAL A 12 -22.68 -21.62 25.54
C VAL A 12 -21.89 -20.52 24.82
N ILE A 13 -21.42 -19.51 25.55
CA ILE A 13 -20.61 -18.43 24.98
C ILE A 13 -19.27 -18.96 24.47
N ARG A 14 -18.61 -19.83 25.23
CA ARG A 14 -17.33 -20.46 24.84
C ARG A 14 -17.50 -21.34 23.61
N THR A 15 -18.53 -22.16 23.55
CA THR A 15 -18.82 -23.00 22.38
C THR A 15 -19.07 -22.14 21.15
N TRP A 16 -19.92 -21.13 21.28
CA TRP A 16 -20.19 -20.21 20.19
C TRP A 16 -18.95 -19.44 19.74
N TYR A 17 -18.12 -18.99 20.69
CA TYR A 17 -16.85 -18.35 20.39
C TYR A 17 -15.92 -19.26 19.58
N ASN A 18 -15.75 -20.51 20.00
CA ASN A 18 -14.88 -21.48 19.32
C ASN A 18 -15.40 -21.87 17.93
N GLU A 19 -16.73 -21.87 17.72
CA GLU A 19 -17.34 -22.20 16.44
C GLU A 19 -17.30 -21.04 15.43
N ASN A 20 -17.27 -19.80 15.90
CA ASN A 20 -17.44 -18.62 15.05
C ASN A 20 -16.21 -17.70 14.97
N PHE A 21 -15.19 -17.89 15.81
CA PHE A 21 -14.05 -16.97 15.88
C PHE A 21 -12.70 -17.64 15.89
N THR A 22 -11.90 -17.17 14.92
CA THR A 22 -10.43 -17.22 14.99
C THR A 22 -9.85 -15.92 15.51
N PHE A 23 -10.57 -14.76 15.43
CA PHE A 23 -10.13 -13.45 15.94
C PHE A 23 -11.34 -12.51 16.18
N TYR A 24 -11.33 -11.76 17.27
CA TYR A 24 -12.18 -10.65 17.71
C TYR A 24 -13.62 -10.57 17.15
N PRO A 25 -14.67 -10.74 17.99
CA PRO A 25 -16.04 -10.53 17.56
C PRO A 25 -16.25 -9.07 17.16
N THR A 26 -16.83 -8.85 15.98
CA THR A 26 -17.38 -7.55 15.59
C THR A 26 -18.59 -7.19 16.47
N ASN A 27 -18.90 -5.90 16.60
CA ASN A 27 -20.11 -5.48 17.32
C ASN A 27 -21.37 -6.16 16.77
N THR A 28 -21.46 -6.38 15.46
CA THR A 28 -22.58 -7.07 14.80
C THR A 28 -22.70 -8.52 15.26
N LYS A 29 -21.60 -9.27 15.31
CA LYS A 29 -21.61 -10.67 15.79
C LYS A 29 -21.80 -10.78 17.30
N MET A 30 -21.39 -9.76 18.06
CA MET A 30 -21.73 -9.63 19.47
C MET A 30 -23.24 -9.40 19.65
N THR A 31 -23.86 -8.61 18.78
CA THR A 31 -25.31 -8.39 18.77
C THR A 31 -26.06 -9.67 18.39
N GLU A 32 -25.63 -10.39 17.36
CA GLU A 32 -26.19 -11.69 16.97
C GLU A 32 -26.07 -12.73 18.08
N LEU A 33 -24.92 -12.77 18.77
CA LEU A 33 -24.74 -13.65 19.93
C LEU A 33 -25.68 -13.25 21.05
N PHE A 34 -25.86 -11.95 21.29
CA PHE A 34 -26.72 -11.41 22.33
C PHE A 34 -28.17 -11.74 22.03
N GLU A 35 -28.62 -11.60 20.79
CA GLU A 35 -29.97 -11.98 20.34
C GLU A 35 -30.18 -13.49 20.46
N LYS A 36 -29.22 -14.30 20.06
CA LYS A 36 -29.27 -15.78 20.15
C LYS A 36 -29.36 -16.27 21.61
N ILE A 37 -28.61 -15.65 22.52
CA ILE A 37 -28.62 -15.97 23.95
C ILE A 37 -29.88 -15.37 24.62
N GLY A 38 -30.35 -14.20 24.19
CA GLY A 38 -31.55 -13.52 24.72
C GLY A 38 -32.86 -14.20 24.36
N HIS A 39 -32.92 -14.99 23.29
CA HIS A 39 -34.05 -15.83 22.90
C HIS A 39 -34.18 -17.10 23.74
N ASP A 40 -33.12 -17.47 24.45
CA ASP A 40 -33.17 -18.61 25.38
C ASP A 40 -33.57 -18.06 26.77
N VAL A 41 -34.83 -18.15 27.10
CA VAL A 41 -35.53 -17.50 28.24
C VAL A 41 -34.89 -17.75 29.60
N GLU A 42 -34.02 -18.74 29.71
CA GLU A 42 -33.27 -19.06 30.92
C GLU A 42 -31.90 -18.33 31.03
N MET A 43 -31.47 -17.60 30.02
CA MET A 43 -30.15 -17.00 29.95
C MET A 43 -30.15 -15.48 29.86
N ASN A 44 -30.57 -14.80 30.91
CA ASN A 44 -30.45 -13.34 30.98
C ASN A 44 -28.98 -12.93 31.28
N ILE A 45 -28.24 -12.52 30.26
CA ILE A 45 -26.84 -12.08 30.37
C ILE A 45 -26.78 -10.58 30.10
N SER A 46 -26.19 -9.82 31.02
CA SER A 46 -25.96 -8.40 30.79
C SER A 46 -24.75 -8.21 29.82
N TYR A 47 -24.75 -7.10 29.07
CA TYR A 47 -23.64 -6.76 28.15
C TYR A 47 -22.28 -6.70 28.87
N GLY A 48 -22.27 -6.24 30.14
CA GLY A 48 -21.06 -6.24 30.97
C GLY A 48 -20.54 -7.64 31.29
N MET A 49 -21.45 -8.59 31.57
CA MET A 49 -21.09 -9.97 31.83
C MET A 49 -20.57 -10.67 30.57
N LEU A 50 -21.18 -10.42 29.42
CA LEU A 50 -20.73 -10.94 28.14
C LEU A 50 -19.31 -10.43 27.80
N ASN A 51 -19.07 -9.13 27.97
CA ASN A 51 -17.74 -8.55 27.77
C ASN A 51 -16.69 -9.08 28.77
N GLY A 52 -17.10 -9.38 30.01
CA GLY A 52 -16.22 -10.02 31.00
C GLY A 52 -15.79 -11.41 30.52
N ILE A 53 -16.77 -12.28 30.20
CA ILE A 53 -16.53 -13.63 29.72
C ILE A 53 -15.69 -13.64 28.44
N MET A 54 -15.95 -12.71 27.50
CA MET A 54 -15.16 -12.59 26.29
C MET A 54 -13.71 -12.14 26.54
N LYS A 55 -13.50 -11.28 27.55
CA LYS A 55 -12.14 -10.91 27.98
C LYS A 55 -11.40 -12.07 28.62
N ASP A 56 -12.14 -12.87 29.43
CA ASP A 56 -11.56 -14.06 30.09
C ASP A 56 -11.22 -15.14 29.06
N ILE A 57 -12.10 -15.43 28.12
CA ILE A 57 -11.81 -16.33 26.99
C ILE A 57 -10.60 -15.84 26.19
N LYS A 58 -10.49 -14.54 25.96
CA LYS A 58 -9.35 -13.93 25.30
C LYS A 58 -8.07 -14.04 26.13
N GLY A 59 -8.19 -13.87 27.45
CA GLY A 59 -7.07 -14.08 28.39
C GLY A 59 -6.63 -15.56 28.43
N GLU A 60 -7.58 -16.48 28.36
CA GLU A 60 -7.33 -17.93 28.33
C GLU A 60 -6.86 -18.41 26.95
N THR A 61 -7.35 -17.83 25.85
CA THR A 61 -6.84 -18.10 24.48
C THR A 61 -5.51 -17.38 24.24
N ALA A 62 -5.21 -16.31 24.96
CA ALA A 62 -3.85 -15.76 25.04
C ALA A 62 -2.93 -16.62 25.93
N GLY A 63 -3.51 -17.47 26.78
CA GLY A 63 -2.82 -18.49 27.59
C GLY A 63 -2.91 -19.92 27.04
N VAL A 64 -3.77 -20.23 26.05
CA VAL A 64 -3.54 -21.26 25.06
C VAL A 64 -2.60 -20.62 24.07
N GLU A 65 -1.33 -20.74 24.41
CA GLU A 65 -0.26 -20.74 23.44
C GLU A 65 -0.78 -21.55 22.23
N VAL A 66 -1.28 -20.86 21.19
CA VAL A 66 -0.68 -21.20 19.91
C VAL A 66 0.79 -21.15 20.28
N GLU A 67 1.46 -22.31 20.39
CA GLU A 67 2.90 -22.36 20.33
C GLU A 67 3.27 -21.60 19.05
N ILE A 68 3.33 -20.28 19.15
CA ILE A 68 4.39 -19.54 18.51
C ILE A 68 5.56 -20.20 19.20
N GLN A 69 6.13 -21.23 18.59
CA GLN A 69 7.43 -21.72 18.95
C GLN A 69 8.25 -20.45 19.01
N GLU A 70 8.49 -19.95 20.22
CA GLU A 70 9.43 -18.85 20.38
C GLU A 70 10.67 -19.35 19.71
N ALA A 71 10.99 -18.79 18.55
CA ALA A 71 12.15 -19.22 17.80
C ALA A 71 13.31 -19.16 18.78
N THR A 72 13.87 -20.30 19.11
CA THR A 72 14.98 -20.35 20.06
C THR A 72 16.10 -19.47 19.53
N VAL A 73 16.90 -18.88 20.41
CA VAL A 73 18.05 -18.06 20.00
C VAL A 73 18.91 -18.80 18.95
N ALA A 74 19.03 -20.12 19.08
CA ALA A 74 19.76 -20.97 18.14
C ALA A 74 19.08 -21.00 16.74
N GLU A 75 17.75 -21.12 16.67
CA GLU A 75 17.00 -21.07 15.39
C GLU A 75 17.12 -19.69 14.73
N VAL A 76 17.01 -18.62 15.52
CA VAL A 76 17.21 -17.24 15.01
C VAL A 76 18.65 -17.04 14.53
N GLN A 77 19.66 -17.55 15.25
CA GLN A 77 21.06 -17.49 14.81
C GLN A 77 21.29 -18.28 13.52
N ASN A 78 20.64 -19.43 13.36
CA ASN A 78 20.73 -20.24 12.13
C ASN A 78 19.99 -19.60 10.94
N SER A 79 19.06 -18.67 11.17
CA SER A 79 18.38 -17.92 10.11
C SER A 79 19.18 -16.72 9.60
N VAL A 80 20.30 -16.37 10.25
CA VAL A 80 21.20 -15.32 9.80
C VAL A 80 22.05 -15.89 8.66
N VAL A 81 21.81 -15.41 7.45
CA VAL A 81 22.50 -15.83 6.24
C VAL A 81 23.10 -14.61 5.51
N GLU A 82 24.12 -14.83 4.71
CA GLU A 82 24.63 -13.81 3.81
C GLU A 82 23.57 -13.45 2.74
N ILE A 83 23.59 -12.22 2.24
CA ILE A 83 22.63 -11.76 1.21
C ILE A 83 22.63 -12.68 -0.01
N ASN A 84 23.80 -13.21 -0.40
CA ASN A 84 23.93 -14.12 -1.54
C ASN A 84 23.30 -15.51 -1.30
N GLN A 85 22.95 -15.84 -0.07
CA GLN A 85 22.29 -17.10 0.32
C GLN A 85 20.78 -16.95 0.51
N LEU A 86 20.26 -15.71 0.37
CA LEU A 86 18.82 -15.48 0.38
C LEU A 86 18.18 -16.07 -0.87
N ASP A 87 17.07 -16.72 -0.69
CA ASP A 87 16.23 -17.17 -1.80
C ASP A 87 15.46 -15.97 -2.35
N PHE A 88 15.77 -15.59 -3.58
CA PHE A 88 15.10 -14.48 -4.25
C PHE A 88 14.04 -15.01 -5.20
N PRO A 89 12.81 -14.47 -5.21
CA PRO A 89 11.81 -14.82 -6.19
C PRO A 89 12.32 -14.45 -7.61
N ASN A 90 11.82 -15.16 -8.61
CA ASN A 90 12.15 -14.85 -9.99
C ASN A 90 11.42 -13.56 -10.41
N PHE A 91 12.11 -12.44 -10.40
CA PHE A 91 11.57 -11.16 -10.83
C PHE A 91 11.46 -11.10 -12.35
N GLN A 92 10.27 -10.73 -12.83
CA GLN A 92 10.02 -10.46 -14.24
C GLN A 92 9.84 -8.95 -14.46
N LEU A 93 10.29 -8.46 -15.61
CA LEU A 93 10.00 -7.11 -16.07
C LEU A 93 8.87 -7.17 -17.09
N LEU A 94 7.72 -6.63 -16.71
CA LEU A 94 6.50 -6.64 -17.52
C LEU A 94 6.38 -5.31 -18.25
N GLN A 95 6.45 -5.36 -19.58
CA GLN A 95 6.29 -4.19 -20.43
C GLN A 95 4.81 -4.01 -20.79
N THR A 96 4.37 -2.75 -20.86
CA THR A 96 3.07 -2.39 -21.42
C THR A 96 3.15 -2.22 -22.95
N GLY A 97 4.34 -2.06 -23.51
CA GLY A 97 4.55 -1.66 -24.89
C GLY A 97 4.15 -0.20 -25.16
N THR A 98 3.92 0.58 -24.11
CA THR A 98 3.59 2.02 -24.19
C THR A 98 4.70 2.86 -23.57
N PHE A 99 4.66 4.17 -23.81
CA PHE A 99 5.71 5.05 -23.31
C PHE A 99 5.77 5.13 -21.77
N VAL A 100 4.73 4.71 -21.06
CA VAL A 100 4.73 4.68 -19.58
C VAL A 100 5.80 3.76 -19.01
N ASP A 101 6.23 2.75 -19.75
CA ASP A 101 7.30 1.82 -19.35
C ASP A 101 8.58 2.58 -18.94
N ARG A 102 8.91 3.65 -19.67
CA ARG A 102 10.08 4.52 -19.39
C ARG A 102 9.99 5.24 -18.04
N LEU A 103 8.79 5.42 -17.50
CA LEU A 103 8.56 5.99 -16.18
C LEU A 103 8.59 4.91 -15.08
N LEU A 104 8.10 3.69 -15.37
CA LEU A 104 7.91 2.65 -14.36
C LEU A 104 9.23 2.14 -13.77
N SER A 105 10.27 1.98 -14.62
CA SER A 105 11.60 1.62 -14.14
C SER A 105 12.70 2.17 -15.06
N ASP A 106 13.93 2.18 -14.57
CA ASP A 106 15.14 2.62 -15.29
C ASP A 106 16.26 1.56 -15.32
N HIS A 107 15.92 0.33 -14.94
CA HIS A 107 16.90 -0.77 -14.97
C HIS A 107 17.23 -1.28 -16.38
N THR A 108 16.34 -1.02 -17.32
CA THR A 108 16.53 -1.26 -18.76
C THR A 108 16.15 -0.01 -19.55
N GLU A 109 16.63 0.11 -20.79
CA GLU A 109 16.27 1.24 -21.66
C GLU A 109 14.77 1.28 -21.97
N GLU A 110 14.13 0.12 -22.05
CA GLU A 110 12.71 0.00 -22.36
C GLU A 110 11.84 0.31 -21.15
N GLY A 111 12.33 0.04 -19.93
CA GLY A 111 11.55 0.18 -18.70
C GLY A 111 10.53 -0.93 -18.49
N GLY A 112 9.52 -0.67 -17.68
CA GLY A 112 8.43 -1.61 -17.39
C GLY A 112 8.16 -1.81 -15.90
N LEU A 113 7.14 -2.62 -15.56
CA LEU A 113 6.72 -2.94 -14.21
C LEU A 113 7.43 -4.21 -13.72
N TYR A 114 8.13 -4.13 -12.61
CA TYR A 114 8.70 -5.33 -11.97
C TYR A 114 7.66 -6.10 -11.17
N THR A 115 7.64 -7.42 -11.32
CA THR A 115 6.95 -8.32 -10.38
C THR A 115 7.65 -8.28 -9.01
N GLY A 116 6.99 -8.79 -7.95
CA GLY A 116 7.51 -8.70 -6.59
C GLY A 116 7.54 -7.28 -6.04
N THR A 117 6.61 -6.41 -6.46
CA THR A 117 6.56 -5.01 -6.05
C THR A 117 5.17 -4.59 -5.62
N VAL A 118 5.11 -3.67 -4.65
CA VAL A 118 3.86 -3.00 -4.26
C VAL A 118 3.96 -1.53 -4.64
N ASN A 119 3.11 -1.12 -5.58
CA ASN A 119 3.09 0.22 -6.15
C ASN A 119 1.79 0.92 -5.78
N ILE A 120 1.89 2.01 -5.04
CA ILE A 120 0.73 2.81 -4.65
C ILE A 120 0.52 3.91 -5.68
N VAL A 121 -0.71 4.00 -6.16
CA VAL A 121 -1.14 4.99 -7.15
C VAL A 121 -2.04 6.01 -6.45
N VAL A 122 -1.56 7.23 -6.28
CA VAL A 122 -2.29 8.29 -5.57
C VAL A 122 -2.68 9.42 -6.51
N GLY A 123 -3.70 10.18 -6.16
CA GLY A 123 -4.11 11.37 -6.91
C GLY A 123 -5.54 11.77 -6.59
N GLU A 124 -5.89 12.98 -7.02
CA GLU A 124 -7.22 13.55 -6.83
C GLU A 124 -8.29 12.77 -7.60
N SER A 125 -9.55 12.94 -7.17
CA SER A 125 -10.68 12.39 -7.91
C SER A 125 -10.77 13.00 -9.31
N GLY A 126 -11.05 12.17 -10.31
CA GLY A 126 -11.21 12.63 -11.71
C GLY A 126 -9.91 12.86 -12.48
N VAL A 127 -8.73 12.71 -11.88
CA VAL A 127 -7.46 12.84 -12.60
C VAL A 127 -7.21 11.72 -13.60
N GLY A 128 -7.88 10.55 -13.46
CA GLY A 128 -7.81 9.45 -14.40
C GLY A 128 -7.06 8.20 -13.92
N LYS A 129 -6.82 8.07 -12.60
CA LYS A 129 -6.09 6.92 -12.02
C LYS A 129 -6.59 5.56 -12.53
N SER A 130 -7.87 5.26 -12.31
CA SER A 130 -8.48 3.98 -12.70
C SER A 130 -8.39 3.76 -14.22
N THR A 131 -8.63 4.81 -15.02
CA THR A 131 -8.56 4.73 -16.48
C THR A 131 -7.16 4.36 -16.95
N VAL A 132 -6.13 5.06 -16.44
CA VAL A 132 -4.74 4.80 -16.83
C VAL A 132 -4.26 3.44 -16.31
N MET A 133 -4.62 3.06 -15.07
CA MET A 133 -4.18 1.79 -14.50
C MET A 133 -4.86 0.58 -15.17
N LEU A 134 -6.12 0.69 -15.57
CA LEU A 134 -6.78 -0.36 -16.36
C LEU A 134 -6.17 -0.49 -17.76
N ASP A 135 -5.80 0.62 -18.38
CA ASP A 135 -5.08 0.62 -19.66
C ASP A 135 -3.69 -0.03 -19.53
N VAL A 136 -2.94 0.33 -18.47
CA VAL A 136 -1.64 -0.30 -18.15
C VAL A 136 -1.82 -1.81 -17.97
N LEU A 137 -2.81 -2.26 -17.21
CA LEU A 137 -3.06 -3.67 -16.95
C LEU A 137 -3.42 -4.42 -18.24
N ALA A 138 -4.29 -3.84 -19.09
CA ALA A 138 -4.67 -4.40 -20.39
C ALA A 138 -3.48 -4.50 -21.35
N ASN A 139 -2.66 -3.47 -21.42
CA ASN A 139 -1.46 -3.44 -22.25
C ASN A 139 -0.40 -4.44 -21.78
N ILE A 140 -0.20 -4.60 -20.47
CA ILE A 140 0.65 -5.67 -19.92
C ILE A 140 0.19 -7.04 -20.42
N LYS A 141 -1.12 -7.33 -20.36
CA LYS A 141 -1.66 -8.61 -20.83
C LYS A 141 -1.47 -8.81 -22.35
N GLN A 142 -1.60 -7.75 -23.13
CA GLN A 142 -1.36 -7.83 -24.58
C GLN A 142 0.10 -8.05 -24.93
N ALA A 143 1.01 -7.34 -24.27
CA ALA A 143 2.45 -7.47 -24.50
C ALA A 143 3.04 -8.78 -23.93
N ASN A 144 2.39 -9.35 -22.89
CA ASN A 144 2.84 -10.55 -22.19
C ASN A 144 1.67 -11.54 -22.08
N PRO A 145 1.36 -12.33 -23.12
CA PRO A 145 0.16 -13.19 -23.16
C PRO A 145 0.10 -14.26 -22.07
N ASP A 146 1.24 -14.71 -21.57
CA ASP A 146 1.34 -15.75 -20.52
C ASP A 146 1.16 -15.20 -19.11
N VAL A 147 1.18 -13.86 -18.93
CA VAL A 147 1.03 -13.19 -17.63
C VAL A 147 -0.44 -13.22 -17.19
N ASN A 148 -0.69 -13.66 -15.98
CA ASN A 148 -2.01 -13.65 -15.35
C ASN A 148 -2.24 -12.33 -14.63
N ILE A 149 -3.30 -11.62 -15.00
CA ILE A 149 -3.66 -10.34 -14.42
C ILE A 149 -5.01 -10.43 -13.71
N LEU A 150 -5.21 -9.60 -12.68
CA LEU A 150 -6.50 -9.47 -11.99
C LEU A 150 -6.80 -8.01 -11.68
N TYR A 151 -8.01 -7.58 -11.99
CA TYR A 151 -8.58 -6.33 -11.49
C TYR A 151 -9.51 -6.60 -10.32
N VAL A 152 -9.20 -6.05 -9.14
CA VAL A 152 -10.04 -6.10 -7.94
C VAL A 152 -10.72 -4.75 -7.78
N SER A 153 -12.01 -4.71 -8.04
CA SER A 153 -12.83 -3.49 -7.91
C SER A 153 -13.61 -3.52 -6.60
N SER A 154 -13.36 -2.53 -5.76
CA SER A 154 -14.18 -2.26 -4.57
C SER A 154 -15.10 -1.06 -4.75
N GLU A 155 -14.79 -0.17 -5.71
CA GLU A 155 -15.47 1.11 -5.91
C GLU A 155 -16.43 1.07 -7.08
N MET A 156 -16.02 0.50 -8.23
CA MET A 156 -16.84 0.50 -9.44
C MET A 156 -17.93 -0.58 -9.42
N THR A 157 -19.13 -0.19 -9.86
CA THR A 157 -20.22 -1.11 -10.11
C THR A 157 -20.09 -1.77 -11.50
N ARG A 158 -20.88 -2.83 -11.78
CA ARG A 158 -20.98 -3.43 -13.13
C ARG A 158 -21.35 -2.40 -14.20
N ASN A 159 -22.21 -1.43 -13.85
CA ASN A 159 -22.60 -0.37 -14.78
C ASN A 159 -21.45 0.56 -15.10
N ASP A 160 -20.64 0.95 -14.10
CA ASP A 160 -19.46 1.78 -14.30
C ASP A 160 -18.46 1.07 -15.21
N ILE A 161 -18.16 -0.20 -14.95
CA ILE A 161 -17.26 -1.04 -15.77
C ILE A 161 -17.79 -1.17 -17.19
N TYR A 162 -19.11 -1.33 -17.39
CA TYR A 162 -19.71 -1.36 -18.71
C TYR A 162 -19.39 -0.08 -19.51
N PHE A 163 -19.58 1.09 -18.90
CA PHE A 163 -19.29 2.37 -19.58
C PHE A 163 -17.80 2.58 -19.83
N TYR A 164 -16.94 2.11 -18.91
CA TYR A 164 -15.49 2.10 -19.13
C TYR A 164 -15.11 1.23 -20.35
N LYS A 165 -15.63 0.01 -20.41
CA LYS A 165 -15.41 -0.90 -21.53
C LYS A 165 -15.89 -0.31 -22.87
N GLN A 166 -17.01 0.41 -22.89
CA GLN A 166 -17.50 1.07 -24.12
C GLN A 166 -16.52 2.13 -24.63
N LYS A 167 -15.85 2.84 -23.73
CA LYS A 167 -14.87 3.88 -24.07
C LYS A 167 -13.48 3.29 -24.39
N THR A 168 -13.11 2.23 -23.70
CA THR A 168 -11.78 1.61 -23.77
C THR A 168 -11.93 0.11 -23.92
N PRO A 169 -12.22 -0.39 -25.15
CA PRO A 169 -12.53 -1.81 -25.40
C PRO A 169 -11.43 -2.78 -24.97
N ILE A 170 -10.17 -2.36 -24.97
CA ILE A 170 -9.00 -3.16 -24.57
C ILE A 170 -9.13 -3.76 -23.15
N ILE A 171 -9.88 -3.11 -22.25
CA ILE A 171 -10.06 -3.61 -20.89
C ILE A 171 -11.06 -4.78 -20.81
N GLY A 172 -11.71 -5.13 -21.93
CA GLY A 172 -12.79 -6.13 -21.95
C GLY A 172 -12.37 -7.53 -21.52
N ASP A 173 -11.11 -7.87 -21.69
CA ASP A 173 -10.55 -9.20 -21.42
C ASP A 173 -9.83 -9.28 -20.06
N ILE A 174 -9.93 -8.23 -19.24
CA ILE A 174 -9.33 -8.22 -17.89
C ILE A 174 -10.19 -9.05 -16.93
N PRO A 175 -9.68 -10.15 -16.34
CA PRO A 175 -10.34 -10.84 -15.25
C PRO A 175 -10.63 -9.89 -14.11
N THR A 176 -11.88 -9.86 -13.63
CA THR A 176 -12.33 -8.84 -12.68
C THR A 176 -13.03 -9.48 -11.48
N LEU A 177 -12.58 -9.13 -10.29
CA LEU A 177 -13.19 -9.48 -9.00
C LEU A 177 -13.96 -8.27 -8.44
N LEU A 178 -15.29 -8.38 -8.33
CA LEU A 178 -16.14 -7.32 -7.78
C LEU A 178 -16.35 -7.54 -6.29
N MET A 179 -15.70 -6.75 -5.45
CA MET A 179 -15.78 -6.87 -3.99
C MET A 179 -17.17 -6.56 -3.43
N MET A 180 -17.97 -5.78 -4.16
CA MET A 180 -19.37 -5.49 -3.80
C MET A 180 -20.23 -6.75 -3.67
N ASP A 181 -19.92 -7.80 -4.41
CA ASP A 181 -20.67 -9.07 -4.37
C ASP A 181 -20.45 -9.81 -3.04
N TYR A 182 -19.38 -9.52 -2.33
CA TYR A 182 -18.98 -10.19 -1.09
C TYR A 182 -19.24 -9.39 0.17
N ILE A 183 -19.80 -8.18 0.07
CA ILE A 183 -20.13 -7.33 1.24
C ILE A 183 -21.06 -8.07 2.21
N LYS A 184 -22.06 -8.78 1.68
CA LYS A 184 -23.08 -9.48 2.50
C LYS A 184 -22.57 -10.80 3.08
N THR A 185 -21.45 -11.32 2.60
CA THR A 185 -20.92 -12.62 3.04
C THR A 185 -20.08 -12.52 4.31
N GLY A 186 -19.61 -11.32 4.67
CA GLY A 186 -18.77 -11.06 5.84
C GLY A 186 -17.39 -11.72 5.80
N ASN A 187 -16.90 -12.13 4.60
CA ASN A 187 -15.61 -12.81 4.41
C ASN A 187 -14.73 -12.13 3.35
N MET A 188 -14.85 -10.82 3.20
CA MET A 188 -14.11 -10.04 2.21
C MET A 188 -12.59 -10.15 2.39
N ASP A 189 -12.12 -10.24 3.62
CA ASP A 189 -10.73 -10.48 3.99
C ASP A 189 -10.19 -11.79 3.39
N LYS A 190 -10.94 -12.89 3.56
CA LYS A 190 -10.58 -14.20 2.99
C LYS A 190 -10.61 -14.21 1.47
N VAL A 191 -11.53 -13.47 0.86
CA VAL A 191 -11.61 -13.34 -0.60
C VAL A 191 -10.38 -12.60 -1.12
N ILE A 192 -9.97 -11.51 -0.49
CA ILE A 192 -8.75 -10.78 -0.87
C ILE A 192 -7.52 -11.68 -0.71
N GLU A 193 -7.33 -12.29 0.45
CA GLU A 193 -6.16 -13.11 0.73
C GLU A 193 -6.09 -14.36 -0.17
N LYS A 194 -7.22 -15.08 -0.30
CA LYS A 194 -7.23 -16.41 -0.95
C LYS A 194 -7.56 -16.41 -2.43
N VAL A 195 -8.03 -15.29 -2.98
CA VAL A 195 -8.38 -15.18 -4.40
C VAL A 195 -7.47 -14.16 -5.10
N ALA A 196 -7.33 -12.96 -4.53
CA ALA A 196 -6.54 -11.93 -5.19
C ALA A 196 -5.02 -12.09 -4.96
N PHE A 197 -4.62 -12.57 -3.80
CA PHE A 197 -3.22 -12.66 -3.38
C PHE A 197 -2.79 -14.08 -3.02
N ASN A 198 -3.26 -15.08 -3.77
CA ASN A 198 -2.96 -16.50 -3.54
C ASN A 198 -1.79 -17.03 -4.39
N GLY A 199 -1.22 -16.20 -5.28
CA GLY A 199 -0.14 -16.58 -6.19
C GLY A 199 -0.58 -17.01 -7.59
N ASP A 200 -1.89 -17.03 -7.89
CA ASP A 200 -2.39 -17.39 -9.23
C ASP A 200 -2.25 -16.25 -10.26
N TYR A 201 -1.95 -15.04 -9.78
CA TYR A 201 -1.81 -13.84 -10.61
C TYR A 201 -0.41 -13.22 -10.49
N ASP A 202 0.11 -12.76 -11.62
CA ASP A 202 1.39 -12.06 -11.69
C ASP A 202 1.23 -10.56 -11.41
N VAL A 203 0.07 -9.99 -11.79
CA VAL A 203 -0.27 -8.57 -11.56
C VAL A 203 -1.68 -8.44 -10.99
N VAL A 204 -1.81 -7.72 -9.89
CA VAL A 204 -3.09 -7.39 -9.26
C VAL A 204 -3.27 -5.88 -9.16
N LEU A 205 -4.34 -5.35 -9.78
CA LEU A 205 -4.79 -3.97 -9.62
C LEU A 205 -5.92 -3.90 -8.59
N LEU A 206 -5.72 -3.21 -7.48
CA LEU A 206 -6.74 -2.95 -6.45
C LEU A 206 -7.27 -1.53 -6.56
N ASP A 207 -8.56 -1.37 -6.86
CA ASP A 207 -9.25 -0.09 -7.00
C ASP A 207 -10.53 -0.06 -6.15
N SER A 208 -10.49 0.59 -4.98
CA SER A 208 -9.38 1.31 -4.38
C SER A 208 -9.02 0.72 -3.00
N PHE A 209 -7.77 0.93 -2.60
CA PHE A 209 -7.27 0.57 -1.27
C PHE A 209 -8.09 1.24 -0.16
N GLN A 210 -8.37 2.55 -0.31
CA GLN A 210 -9.13 3.29 0.70
C GLN A 210 -10.56 2.75 0.85
N ASP A 211 -11.23 2.44 -0.25
CA ASP A 211 -12.60 1.92 -0.19
C ASP A 211 -12.63 0.52 0.43
N MET A 212 -11.62 -0.33 0.18
CA MET A 212 -11.47 -1.60 0.87
C MET A 212 -11.31 -1.44 2.38
N VAL A 213 -10.48 -0.49 2.83
CA VAL A 213 -10.32 -0.17 4.27
C VAL A 213 -11.65 0.26 4.89
N VAL A 214 -12.42 1.10 4.20
CA VAL A 214 -13.76 1.51 4.65
C VAL A 214 -14.69 0.31 4.74
N LYS A 215 -14.71 -0.57 3.74
CA LYS A 215 -15.55 -1.78 3.74
C LYS A 215 -15.17 -2.76 4.85
N PHE A 216 -13.89 -2.98 5.10
CA PHE A 216 -13.46 -3.79 6.25
C PHE A 216 -13.92 -3.21 7.59
N LYS A 217 -13.85 -1.88 7.73
CA LYS A 217 -14.38 -1.21 8.91
C LYS A 217 -15.89 -1.42 9.05
N ASP A 218 -16.66 -1.19 7.99
CA ASP A 218 -18.13 -1.15 8.05
C ASP A 218 -18.74 -2.55 8.05
N VAL A 219 -18.14 -3.53 7.38
CA VAL A 219 -18.67 -4.90 7.25
C VAL A 219 -18.06 -5.85 8.29
N LEU A 220 -16.75 -5.79 8.51
CA LEU A 220 -16.05 -6.67 9.45
C LEU A 220 -15.90 -6.04 10.85
N GLY A 221 -16.26 -4.77 11.01
CA GLY A 221 -16.13 -4.03 12.28
C GLY A 221 -14.67 -3.75 12.68
N TRP A 222 -13.75 -3.81 11.73
CA TRP A 222 -12.34 -3.57 12.02
C TRP A 222 -12.06 -2.09 12.29
N LYS A 223 -11.03 -1.79 13.10
CA LYS A 223 -10.50 -0.44 13.18
C LYS A 223 -9.82 -0.08 11.86
N ALA A 224 -10.02 1.14 11.37
CA ALA A 224 -9.45 1.58 10.10
C ALA A 224 -7.93 1.38 10.02
N THR A 225 -7.20 1.70 11.10
CA THR A 225 -5.75 1.49 11.19
C THR A 225 -5.35 0.01 11.10
N TYR A 226 -6.15 -0.90 11.69
CA TYR A 226 -5.92 -2.33 11.59
C TYR A 226 -6.17 -2.82 10.16
N ALA A 227 -7.29 -2.43 9.55
CA ALA A 227 -7.63 -2.78 8.17
C ALA A 227 -6.55 -2.32 7.18
N GLU A 228 -6.06 -1.09 7.35
CA GLU A 228 -4.98 -0.51 6.54
C GLU A 228 -3.68 -1.31 6.68
N THR A 229 -3.27 -1.59 7.92
CA THR A 229 -2.05 -2.36 8.19
C THR A 229 -2.16 -3.79 7.67
N TRP A 230 -3.30 -4.45 7.91
CA TRP A 230 -3.55 -5.81 7.43
C TRP A 230 -3.49 -5.91 5.91
N LEU A 231 -4.22 -5.04 5.20
CA LEU A 231 -4.24 -5.04 3.74
C LEU A 231 -2.86 -4.73 3.15
N THR A 232 -2.13 -3.79 3.77
CA THR A 232 -0.75 -3.47 3.38
C THR A 232 0.17 -4.68 3.52
N ASN A 233 0.09 -5.40 4.64
CA ASN A 233 0.92 -6.58 4.89
C ASN A 233 0.58 -7.72 3.93
N VAL A 234 -0.71 -7.96 3.63
CA VAL A 234 -1.13 -8.97 2.64
C VAL A 234 -0.56 -8.66 1.26
N MET A 235 -0.58 -7.40 0.83
CA MET A 235 0.02 -6.98 -0.45
C MET A 235 1.55 -7.17 -0.46
N ILE A 236 2.22 -6.83 0.66
CA ILE A 236 3.68 -7.00 0.79
C ILE A 236 4.05 -8.47 0.79
N ASP A 237 3.36 -9.30 1.54
CA ASP A 237 3.58 -10.74 1.60
C ASP A 237 3.38 -11.41 0.23
N ALA A 238 2.35 -11.00 -0.51
CA ALA A 238 2.10 -11.48 -1.86
C ALA A 238 3.23 -11.07 -2.84
N ALA A 239 3.70 -9.85 -2.75
CA ALA A 239 4.83 -9.39 -3.56
C ALA A 239 6.13 -10.12 -3.20
N ASP A 240 6.44 -10.24 -1.92
CA ASP A 240 7.70 -10.81 -1.42
C ASP A 240 7.78 -12.33 -1.65
N LYS A 241 6.72 -13.07 -1.28
CA LYS A 241 6.73 -14.54 -1.27
C LYS A 241 6.27 -15.18 -2.59
N MET A 242 5.38 -14.50 -3.32
CA MET A 242 4.73 -15.03 -4.52
C MET A 242 5.15 -14.30 -5.81
N GLY A 243 5.92 -13.21 -5.67
CA GLY A 243 6.39 -12.44 -6.82
C GLY A 243 5.31 -11.60 -7.51
N ILE A 244 4.18 -11.32 -6.87
CA ILE A 244 3.07 -10.55 -7.49
C ILE A 244 3.44 -9.08 -7.59
N ALA A 245 3.19 -8.43 -8.74
CA ALA A 245 3.18 -6.99 -8.87
C ALA A 245 1.82 -6.44 -8.43
N VAL A 246 1.78 -5.67 -7.34
CA VAL A 246 0.55 -5.06 -6.85
C VAL A 246 0.52 -3.58 -7.24
N LEU A 247 -0.58 -3.16 -7.88
CA LEU A 247 -0.93 -1.77 -8.16
C LEU A 247 -2.14 -1.43 -7.29
N ALA A 248 -2.02 -0.54 -6.31
CA ALA A 248 -3.12 -0.21 -5.41
C ALA A 248 -3.46 1.28 -5.50
N ILE A 249 -4.68 1.58 -5.92
CA ILE A 249 -5.17 2.96 -6.05
C ILE A 249 -5.59 3.48 -4.69
N GLN A 250 -5.08 4.67 -4.33
CA GLN A 250 -5.38 5.39 -3.11
C GLN A 250 -5.82 6.82 -3.43
N HIS A 251 -6.76 7.34 -2.66
CA HIS A 251 -7.25 8.69 -2.83
C HIS A 251 -6.46 9.71 -2.02
N LEU A 252 -6.42 10.96 -2.52
CA LEU A 252 -5.97 12.12 -1.76
C LEU A 252 -7.18 12.88 -1.21
N THR A 253 -6.98 13.60 -0.11
CA THR A 253 -7.96 14.58 0.38
C THR A 253 -8.09 15.73 -0.63
N LYS A 254 -9.17 16.53 -0.53
CA LYS A 254 -9.35 17.74 -1.34
C LYS A 254 -8.22 18.76 -1.19
N GLY A 255 -7.42 18.67 -0.14
CA GLY A 255 -6.22 19.49 0.08
C GLY A 255 -4.92 18.88 -0.44
N GLY A 256 -4.98 17.79 -1.24
CA GLY A 256 -3.81 17.11 -1.77
C GLY A 256 -3.00 16.32 -0.73
N THR A 257 -3.54 16.19 0.50
CA THR A 257 -2.91 15.43 1.57
C THR A 257 -3.26 13.95 1.42
N TYR A 258 -2.30 13.10 1.71
CA TYR A 258 -2.47 11.66 1.71
C TYR A 258 -3.52 11.20 2.75
N ILE A 259 -4.45 10.34 2.33
CA ILE A 259 -5.41 9.70 3.23
C ILE A 259 -4.80 8.40 3.71
N GLY A 260 -4.60 8.26 5.01
CA GLY A 260 -4.04 7.05 5.62
C GLY A 260 -2.73 7.28 6.35
N SER A 261 -2.14 6.21 6.85
CA SER A 261 -0.90 6.28 7.62
C SER A 261 0.31 6.47 6.71
N THR A 262 1.34 7.11 7.24
CA THR A 262 2.65 7.20 6.58
C THR A 262 3.30 5.83 6.38
N TYR A 263 2.82 4.81 7.11
CA TYR A 263 3.27 3.42 6.99
C TYR A 263 3.16 2.89 5.55
N LEU A 264 2.03 3.10 4.88
CA LEU A 264 1.83 2.66 3.50
C LEU A 264 2.91 3.22 2.56
N LYS A 265 3.25 4.51 2.68
CA LYS A 265 4.32 5.13 1.90
C LYS A 265 5.69 4.51 2.17
N HIS A 266 6.00 4.22 3.43
CA HIS A 266 7.30 3.67 3.80
C HIS A 266 7.44 2.19 3.47
N ALA A 267 6.39 1.40 3.68
CA ALA A 267 6.39 -0.04 3.52
C ALA A 267 6.43 -0.49 2.04
N THR A 268 5.82 0.26 1.12
CA THR A 268 5.66 -0.12 -0.29
C THR A 268 6.87 0.22 -1.16
N THR A 269 6.94 -0.39 -2.36
CA THR A 269 8.07 -0.24 -3.28
C THR A 269 8.10 1.13 -3.94
N SER A 270 6.95 1.60 -4.42
CA SER A 270 6.85 2.88 -5.11
C SER A 270 5.56 3.63 -4.78
N MET A 271 5.57 4.93 -5.07
CA MET A 271 4.39 5.79 -5.02
C MET A 271 4.33 6.63 -6.29
N LEU A 272 3.37 6.31 -7.14
CA LEU A 272 3.05 7.00 -8.39
C LEU A 272 1.94 8.03 -8.13
N GLU A 273 2.21 9.27 -8.41
CA GLU A 273 1.30 10.39 -8.17
C GLU A 273 0.70 10.88 -9.48
N PHE A 274 -0.62 10.95 -9.52
CA PHE A 274 -1.41 11.54 -10.58
C PHE A 274 -1.82 12.94 -10.17
N ARG A 275 -1.44 13.94 -10.94
CA ARG A 275 -1.65 15.34 -10.61
C ARG A 275 -2.21 16.16 -11.77
N PHE A 276 -2.79 17.29 -11.43
CA PHE A 276 -3.04 18.37 -12.36
C PHE A 276 -1.96 19.44 -12.20
N ASP A 277 -1.51 20.01 -13.30
CA ASP A 277 -0.73 21.24 -13.27
C ASP A 277 -1.63 22.48 -13.09
N SER A 278 -1.03 23.67 -13.01
CA SER A 278 -1.76 24.93 -12.83
C SER A 278 -2.70 25.29 -13.99
N GLU A 279 -2.52 24.67 -15.17
CA GLU A 279 -3.32 24.89 -16.38
C GLU A 279 -4.36 23.78 -16.59
N GLY A 280 -4.44 22.81 -15.67
CA GLY A 280 -5.33 21.66 -15.75
C GLY A 280 -4.80 20.51 -16.60
N GLY A 281 -3.56 20.56 -17.03
CA GLY A 281 -2.84 19.44 -17.66
C GLY A 281 -2.65 18.29 -16.69
N ARG A 282 -2.78 17.05 -17.17
CA ARG A 282 -2.59 15.85 -16.33
C ARG A 282 -1.20 15.30 -16.50
N TYR A 283 -0.57 14.89 -15.40
CA TYR A 283 0.71 14.20 -15.44
C TYR A 283 0.84 13.14 -14.35
N LEU A 284 1.78 12.23 -14.57
CA LEU A 284 2.22 11.20 -13.64
C LEU A 284 3.64 11.55 -13.19
N GLU A 285 3.95 11.30 -11.92
CA GLU A 285 5.32 11.35 -11.41
C GLU A 285 5.51 10.38 -10.25
N PHE A 286 6.72 9.89 -10.02
CA PHE A 286 7.04 9.13 -8.83
C PHE A 286 7.58 10.05 -7.74
N SER A 287 6.95 10.04 -6.56
CA SER A 287 7.53 10.61 -5.33
C SER A 287 8.41 9.62 -4.58
N LYS A 288 8.32 8.33 -4.93
CA LYS A 288 9.15 7.23 -4.43
C LYS A 288 9.17 6.13 -5.47
N ASN A 289 10.36 5.63 -5.82
CA ASN A 289 10.50 4.44 -6.65
C ASN A 289 11.82 3.73 -6.31
N ARG A 290 11.74 2.55 -5.68
CA ARG A 290 12.91 1.73 -5.34
C ARG A 290 13.46 0.95 -6.56
N ARG A 291 12.72 0.90 -7.66
CA ARG A 291 13.08 0.19 -8.90
C ARG A 291 13.39 1.14 -10.06
N GLY A 292 13.36 2.43 -9.83
CA GLY A 292 13.56 3.45 -10.85
C GLY A 292 13.90 4.79 -10.22
N GLY A 293 14.97 4.85 -9.43
CA GLY A 293 15.37 6.04 -8.68
C GLY A 293 15.62 7.26 -9.57
N SER A 294 16.14 7.08 -10.79
CA SER A 294 16.38 8.15 -11.75
C SER A 294 15.09 8.75 -12.32
N GLN A 295 13.95 8.07 -12.16
CA GLN A 295 12.64 8.54 -12.62
C GLN A 295 11.87 9.36 -11.57
N ILE A 296 12.38 9.49 -10.35
CA ILE A 296 11.74 10.29 -9.30
C ILE A 296 11.62 11.75 -9.75
N ASN A 297 10.45 12.34 -9.54
CA ASN A 297 10.09 13.72 -9.91
C ASN A 297 10.21 14.03 -11.42
N LYS A 298 10.19 13.00 -12.28
CA LYS A 298 10.02 13.19 -13.72
C LYS A 298 8.54 13.15 -14.05
N GLN A 299 8.07 14.20 -14.71
CA GLN A 299 6.66 14.37 -15.06
C GLN A 299 6.38 13.82 -16.44
N LEU A 300 5.52 12.81 -16.52
CA LEU A 300 4.98 12.29 -17.78
C LEU A 300 3.57 12.82 -17.98
N TYR A 301 3.42 13.77 -18.88
CA TYR A 301 2.12 14.35 -19.24
C TYR A 301 1.32 13.37 -20.10
N TYR A 302 -0.01 13.38 -19.94
CA TYR A 302 -0.92 12.57 -20.71
C TYR A 302 -2.27 13.22 -20.94
N THR A 303 -2.95 12.81 -22.02
CA THR A 303 -4.33 13.17 -22.32
C THR A 303 -5.23 11.93 -22.35
N LEU A 304 -6.51 12.15 -22.04
CA LEU A 304 -7.56 11.14 -22.10
C LEU A 304 -8.56 11.56 -23.20
N GLU A 305 -8.41 11.02 -24.39
CA GLU A 305 -9.23 11.38 -25.54
C GLU A 305 -9.89 10.13 -26.14
N ASN A 306 -11.21 10.11 -26.17
CA ASN A 306 -11.99 9.01 -26.80
C ASN A 306 -11.62 7.61 -26.26
N GLY A 307 -11.30 7.50 -24.95
CA GLY A 307 -10.90 6.24 -24.32
C GLY A 307 -9.45 5.81 -24.61
N GLN A 308 -8.67 6.65 -25.28
CA GLN A 308 -7.24 6.42 -25.50
C GLN A 308 -6.41 7.31 -24.61
N ILE A 309 -5.29 6.78 -24.16
CA ILE A 309 -4.28 7.50 -23.39
C ILE A 309 -3.13 7.85 -24.33
N ARG A 310 -2.79 9.13 -24.36
CA ARG A 310 -1.66 9.62 -25.15
C ARG A 310 -0.67 10.29 -24.21
N TYR A 311 0.55 9.76 -24.20
CA TYR A 311 1.66 10.29 -23.43
C TYR A 311 2.43 11.33 -24.23
N ASP A 312 2.79 12.46 -23.60
CA ASP A 312 3.61 13.51 -24.20
C ASP A 312 5.10 13.15 -24.08
N GLN A 313 5.57 12.35 -25.02
CA GLN A 313 6.95 11.88 -25.11
C GLN A 313 7.94 13.03 -25.28
N VAL A 314 7.59 13.98 -26.16
CA VAL A 314 8.46 15.13 -26.49
C VAL A 314 8.73 15.98 -25.24
N ARG A 315 7.69 16.29 -24.48
CA ARG A 315 7.80 17.04 -23.23
C ARG A 315 8.60 16.29 -22.18
N PHE A 316 8.39 14.97 -22.07
CA PHE A 316 9.12 14.12 -21.12
C PHE A 316 10.62 14.10 -21.44
N GLU A 317 11.00 13.89 -22.69
CA GLU A 317 12.39 13.83 -23.16
C GLU A 317 13.07 15.19 -23.02
N ALA A 318 12.42 16.27 -23.43
CA ALA A 318 12.94 17.64 -23.28
C ALA A 318 13.25 17.99 -21.82
N THR A 319 12.36 17.59 -20.88
CA THR A 319 12.58 17.82 -19.45
C THR A 319 13.81 17.05 -18.92
N GLN A 320 14.11 15.89 -19.48
CA GLN A 320 15.29 15.14 -19.12
C GLN A 320 16.58 15.78 -19.60
N ASP A 321 16.58 16.29 -20.80
CA ASP A 321 17.75 16.99 -21.37
C ASP A 321 18.09 18.26 -20.58
N PHE A 322 17.10 19.05 -20.19
CA PHE A 322 17.29 20.22 -19.33
C PHE A 322 17.88 19.84 -17.96
N LYS A 323 17.33 18.83 -17.29
CA LYS A 323 17.85 18.36 -15.99
C LYS A 323 19.27 17.82 -16.10
N LYS A 324 19.61 17.14 -17.20
CA LYS A 324 20.96 16.62 -17.45
C LYS A 324 21.97 17.76 -17.68
N ILE A 325 21.56 18.81 -18.41
CA ILE A 325 22.38 20.02 -18.62
C ILE A 325 22.59 20.72 -17.28
N GLU A 326 21.53 20.94 -16.49
CA GLU A 326 21.59 21.60 -15.19
C GLU A 326 22.46 20.83 -14.19
N SER A 327 22.34 19.48 -14.12
CA SER A 327 23.21 18.65 -13.27
C SER A 327 24.67 18.73 -13.70
N THR A 328 24.95 18.70 -15.01
CA THR A 328 26.31 18.83 -15.54
C THR A 328 26.91 20.21 -15.24
N GLU A 329 26.11 21.26 -15.28
CA GLU A 329 26.55 22.60 -14.88
C GLU A 329 26.78 22.74 -13.37
N MET A 330 25.94 22.10 -12.54
CA MET A 330 26.15 22.03 -11.09
C MET A 330 27.41 21.24 -10.73
N ASP A 331 27.67 20.12 -11.39
CA ASP A 331 28.88 19.32 -11.18
C ASP A 331 30.13 20.10 -11.60
N ARG A 332 30.08 20.80 -12.75
CA ARG A 332 31.16 21.70 -13.17
C ARG A 332 31.42 22.83 -12.20
N LYS A 333 30.36 23.44 -11.62
CA LYS A 333 30.48 24.46 -10.58
C LYS A 333 31.12 23.91 -9.32
N ARG A 334 30.69 22.71 -8.85
CA ARG A 334 31.31 22.03 -7.71
C ARG A 334 32.77 21.70 -7.95
N GLU A 335 33.11 21.14 -9.11
CA GLU A 335 34.51 20.87 -9.47
C GLU A 335 35.36 22.15 -9.53
N ALA A 336 34.79 23.25 -10.04
CA ALA A 336 35.46 24.55 -10.06
C ALA A 336 35.68 25.10 -8.66
N GLU A 337 34.66 25.02 -7.76
CA GLU A 337 34.75 25.41 -6.35
C GLU A 337 35.77 24.53 -5.59
N ASP A 338 35.75 23.22 -5.79
CA ASP A 338 36.73 22.31 -5.19
C ASP A 338 38.15 22.59 -5.68
N THR A 339 38.32 22.89 -6.96
CA THR A 339 39.59 23.27 -7.53
C THR A 339 40.06 24.61 -7.00
N PHE A 340 39.17 25.59 -6.91
CA PHE A 340 39.45 26.89 -6.32
C PHE A 340 39.86 26.75 -4.85
N ASN A 341 39.09 25.98 -4.06
CA ASN A 341 39.38 25.72 -2.66
C ASN A 341 40.75 25.00 -2.48
N LYS A 342 41.06 24.02 -3.33
CA LYS A 342 42.36 23.34 -3.31
C LYS A 342 43.51 24.26 -3.66
N LEU A 343 43.32 25.17 -4.62
CA LEU A 343 44.35 26.13 -5.03
C LEU A 343 44.55 27.25 -4.01
N PHE A 344 43.49 27.74 -3.38
CA PHE A 344 43.57 28.84 -2.40
C PHE A 344 43.76 28.41 -0.95
N LEU A 345 43.25 27.25 -0.54
CA LEU A 345 43.49 26.68 0.80
C LEU A 345 44.85 25.93 0.87
N GLY A 346 45.45 25.54 -0.28
CA GLY A 346 46.76 24.98 -0.36
C GLY A 346 47.90 26.01 -0.24
N MET A 347 47.63 27.32 -0.31
CA MET A 347 48.57 28.39 -0.01
C MET A 347 48.32 28.87 1.42
N GLY A 348 48.98 28.25 2.39
CA GLY A 348 48.82 28.39 3.80
C GLY A 348 48.59 29.82 4.31
N VAL A 349 47.48 30.00 4.97
CA VAL A 349 47.34 30.89 6.12
C VAL A 349 46.69 30.08 7.22
N SER A 350 47.46 29.73 8.22
CA SER A 350 47.03 29.20 9.48
C SER A 350 46.26 30.32 10.23
N ASN A 351 44.99 30.41 10.04
CA ASN A 351 44.11 31.09 10.99
C ASN A 351 42.91 30.14 11.22
N GLN A 352 43.03 29.34 12.26
CA GLN A 352 41.85 28.73 12.85
C GLN A 352 41.00 29.85 13.46
N PRO A 353 39.75 30.02 13.04
CA PRO A 353 38.83 30.81 13.84
C PRO A 353 38.54 30.02 15.12
N GLU A 354 38.71 30.66 16.27
CA GLU A 354 38.26 30.15 17.56
C GLU A 354 36.78 29.74 17.49
N PRO A 355 36.35 28.68 18.14
CA PRO A 355 34.96 28.28 18.17
C PRO A 355 34.15 29.40 18.80
N SER A 356 33.32 30.05 17.96
CA SER A 356 32.31 31.00 18.44
C SER A 356 31.35 30.23 19.36
N SER A 357 31.22 30.71 20.57
CA SER A 357 30.23 30.30 21.56
C SER A 357 28.84 30.12 20.91
N GLU A 358 28.28 28.93 21.13
CA GLU A 358 26.90 28.65 20.79
C GLU A 358 25.95 29.69 21.41
N PRO A 359 24.94 30.20 20.72
CA PRO A 359 23.92 31.02 21.37
C PRO A 359 23.09 30.12 22.28
N GLU A 360 23.12 30.41 23.61
CA GLU A 360 22.18 29.87 24.58
C GLU A 360 20.76 30.25 24.14
N PHE A 361 19.97 29.28 23.78
CA PHE A 361 18.53 29.43 23.58
C PHE A 361 17.86 29.42 24.96
N GLU A 362 17.50 30.59 25.47
CA GLU A 362 16.60 30.75 26.62
C GLU A 362 15.20 30.21 26.21
N ILE A 363 14.80 29.09 26.79
CA ILE A 363 13.42 28.57 26.67
C ILE A 363 12.55 29.44 27.60
N ILE A 364 11.81 30.37 27.04
CA ILE A 364 10.76 31.11 27.73
C ILE A 364 9.57 30.17 27.92
N ILE A 365 9.33 29.71 29.13
CA ILE A 365 8.13 29.01 29.55
C ILE A 365 7.06 30.07 29.85
N PRO A 366 5.90 30.11 29.16
CA PRO A 366 4.82 31.04 29.52
C PRO A 366 4.03 30.42 30.69
N GLY A 367 3.95 31.16 31.79
CA GLY A 367 2.97 30.92 32.86
C GLY A 367 3.50 30.76 34.24
N GLU A 368 3.88 31.84 34.88
CA GLU A 368 3.68 32.07 36.32
C GLU A 368 3.37 33.56 36.52
N GLU A 369 2.09 33.86 36.68
CA GLU A 369 1.62 35.08 37.32
C GLU A 369 2.01 34.99 38.81
N LYS A 370 2.77 35.96 39.29
CA LYS A 370 2.92 36.24 40.72
C LYS A 370 2.05 37.42 41.08
N GLU A 371 1.30 37.24 42.16
CA GLU A 371 0.54 38.27 42.88
C GLU A 371 1.32 39.56 43.14
#